data_0dd71a278447ec0436c79cbef7e48da1
#
_entry.id   0dd71a278447ec0436c79cbef7e48da1
#
_cell.length_a   1.000
_cell.length_b   1.000
_cell.length_c   1.000
_cell.angle_alpha   90.00
_cell.angle_beta   90.00
_cell.angle_gamma   90.00
#
_symmetry.space_group_name_H-M   'P 1'
#
loop_
_entity.id
_entity.type
_entity.pdbx_description
1 polymer ?
#
loop_
_entity_poly.entity_id
_entity_poly.type
_entity_poly.pdbx_seq_one_letter_code
_entity_poly.pdbx_strand_id
1 'polypeptide(L)'
;MVWAPVYWRHYGLQNFLFFCDLGNLFVTAGLWLESPLIFSWQATGLLLFQTLFTIDLVGALASGRHLIGGTEYMFDPHLALWVRLLSLFHVVTPPLLLWAIWRLGHDRQGWKYQTLTAWIVVPINYFWRPEFDVNWARGPFFREQRAVPGLVYLLAYLTLIPALVYFPTHRFLVWLTQRSRAKF
;
A
#
# COMPACT_ATOMS: atom_id res chain seq x y z
N MET A 1 0.22 -18.72 -4.65
CA MET A 1 -0.22 -17.62 -3.75
C MET A 1 -0.80 -18.23 -2.46
N VAL A 2 0.08 -18.62 -1.52
CA VAL A 2 -0.36 -19.26 -0.25
C VAL A 2 -1.04 -18.27 0.69
N TRP A 3 -0.65 -16.99 0.67
CA TRP A 3 -1.16 -15.98 1.59
C TRP A 3 -2.67 -15.70 1.40
N ALA A 4 -3.20 -15.75 0.19
CA ALA A 4 -4.59 -15.41 -0.07
C ALA A 4 -5.61 -16.30 0.68
N PRO A 5 -5.57 -17.66 0.60
CA PRO A 5 -6.48 -18.49 1.37
C PRO A 5 -6.27 -18.38 2.88
N VAL A 6 -5.02 -18.12 3.31
CA VAL A 6 -4.70 -17.91 4.73
C VAL A 6 -5.34 -16.63 5.25
N TYR A 7 -5.17 -15.52 4.53
CA TYR A 7 -5.72 -14.22 4.91
C TYR A 7 -7.24 -14.21 4.85
N TRP A 8 -7.85 -14.87 3.84
CA TRP A 8 -9.30 -15.04 3.81
C TRP A 8 -9.82 -15.72 5.08
N ARG A 9 -9.17 -16.80 5.49
CA ARG A 9 -9.59 -17.57 6.67
C ARG A 9 -9.40 -16.80 7.99
N HIS A 10 -8.33 -15.99 8.12
CA HIS A 10 -7.99 -15.31 9.37
C HIS A 10 -8.60 -13.91 9.47
N TYR A 11 -8.67 -13.17 8.37
CA TYR A 11 -9.04 -11.76 8.35
C TYR A 11 -10.32 -11.47 7.54
N GLY A 12 -10.83 -12.44 6.78
CA GLY A 12 -12.04 -12.29 5.96
C GLY A 12 -11.80 -11.57 4.62
N LEU A 13 -12.88 -11.44 3.83
CA LEU A 13 -12.82 -10.85 2.49
C LEU A 13 -12.43 -9.38 2.48
N GLN A 14 -12.84 -8.62 3.50
CA GLN A 14 -12.54 -7.19 3.62
C GLN A 14 -11.03 -6.91 3.62
N ASN A 15 -10.22 -7.86 4.07
CA ASN A 15 -8.77 -7.71 4.08
C ASN A 15 -8.18 -7.52 2.68
N PHE A 16 -8.79 -8.13 1.66
CA PHE A 16 -8.33 -7.95 0.27
C PHE A 16 -8.63 -6.57 -0.32
N LEU A 17 -9.35 -5.71 0.40
CA LEU A 17 -9.54 -4.32 0.03
C LEU A 17 -8.45 -3.40 0.61
N PHE A 18 -7.54 -3.89 1.46
CA PHE A 18 -6.31 -3.16 1.74
C PHE A 18 -5.50 -3.00 0.46
N PHE A 19 -4.99 -1.79 0.22
CA PHE A 19 -4.16 -1.54 -0.97
C PHE A 19 -2.93 -2.44 -1.05
N CYS A 20 -2.35 -2.81 0.09
CA CYS A 20 -1.22 -3.72 0.15
C CYS A 20 -1.58 -5.13 -0.32
N ASP A 21 -2.74 -5.66 0.09
CA ASP A 21 -3.18 -7.01 -0.30
C ASP A 21 -3.69 -7.05 -1.73
N LEU A 22 -4.51 -6.06 -2.13
CA LEU A 22 -4.93 -5.87 -3.51
C LEU A 22 -3.71 -5.69 -4.42
N GLY A 23 -2.71 -4.93 -3.95
CA GLY A 23 -1.46 -4.72 -4.64
C GLY A 23 -0.66 -5.98 -4.88
N ASN A 24 -0.64 -6.93 -3.94
CA ASN A 24 0.03 -8.23 -4.15
C ASN A 24 -0.57 -9.00 -5.35
N LEU A 25 -1.89 -8.93 -5.53
CA LEU A 25 -2.55 -9.54 -6.70
C LEU A 25 -2.10 -8.85 -7.99
N PHE A 26 -2.10 -7.51 -8.01
CA PHE A 26 -1.65 -6.76 -9.19
C PHE A 26 -0.16 -6.91 -9.45
N VAL A 27 0.70 -6.89 -8.42
CA VAL A 27 2.15 -7.11 -8.57
C VAL A 27 2.41 -8.50 -9.15
N THR A 28 1.68 -9.52 -8.69
CA THR A 28 1.78 -10.87 -9.27
C THR A 28 1.37 -10.88 -10.74
N ALA A 29 0.26 -10.24 -11.10
CA ALA A 29 -0.15 -10.10 -12.49
C ALA A 29 0.89 -9.29 -13.30
N GLY A 30 1.45 -8.24 -12.72
CA GLY A 30 2.51 -7.43 -13.32
C GLY A 30 3.78 -8.22 -13.64
N LEU A 31 4.17 -9.13 -12.73
CA LEU A 31 5.31 -10.05 -12.95
C LEU A 31 5.03 -11.02 -14.10
N TRP A 32 3.81 -11.54 -14.18
CA TRP A 32 3.42 -12.48 -15.22
C TRP A 32 3.31 -11.82 -16.61
N LEU A 33 2.79 -10.59 -16.64
CA LEU A 33 2.55 -9.83 -17.87
C LEU A 33 3.72 -8.93 -18.26
N GLU A 34 4.77 -8.85 -17.45
CA GLU A 34 5.88 -7.91 -17.59
C GLU A 34 5.42 -6.46 -17.87
N SER A 35 4.36 -6.02 -17.19
CA SER A 35 3.64 -4.79 -17.50
C SER A 35 4.21 -3.56 -16.76
N PRO A 36 4.86 -2.61 -17.48
CA PRO A 36 5.31 -1.35 -16.89
C PRO A 36 4.18 -0.55 -16.24
N LEU A 37 2.98 -0.60 -16.83
CA LEU A 37 1.81 0.10 -16.31
C LEU A 37 1.41 -0.43 -14.93
N ILE A 38 1.30 -1.74 -14.77
CA ILE A 38 0.88 -2.35 -13.50
C ILE A 38 1.91 -2.04 -12.40
N PHE A 39 3.21 -2.17 -12.70
CA PHE A 39 4.24 -1.81 -11.72
C PHE A 39 4.25 -0.33 -11.36
N SER A 40 4.05 0.56 -12.32
CA SER A 40 3.98 2.00 -12.08
C SER A 40 2.75 2.39 -11.28
N TRP A 41 1.62 1.74 -11.54
CA TRP A 41 0.40 1.88 -10.78
C TRP A 41 0.62 1.46 -9.32
N GLN A 42 1.11 0.24 -9.09
CA GLN A 42 1.33 -0.27 -7.73
C GLN A 42 2.44 0.49 -6.99
N ALA A 43 3.53 0.86 -7.65
CA ALA A 43 4.58 1.67 -7.04
C ALA A 43 4.06 3.03 -6.57
N THR A 44 3.19 3.65 -7.34
CA THR A 44 2.60 4.95 -6.96
C THR A 44 1.79 4.84 -5.66
N GLY A 45 1.05 3.75 -5.46
CA GLY A 45 0.21 3.56 -4.27
C GLY A 45 0.92 2.95 -3.08
N LEU A 46 1.88 2.06 -3.32
CA LEU A 46 2.44 1.20 -2.27
C LEU A 46 3.81 1.64 -1.76
N LEU A 47 4.63 2.26 -2.63
CA LEU A 47 6.04 2.48 -2.32
C LEU A 47 6.25 3.24 -1.02
N LEU A 48 5.55 4.36 -0.84
CA LEU A 48 5.67 5.16 0.40
C LEU A 48 5.19 4.37 1.61
N PHE A 49 3.95 3.86 1.57
CA PHE A 49 3.32 3.23 2.74
C PHE A 49 4.04 1.96 3.18
N GLN A 50 4.49 1.13 2.23
CA GLN A 50 5.23 -0.09 2.58
C GLN A 50 6.68 0.20 3.00
N THR A 51 7.27 1.29 2.53
CA THR A 51 8.56 1.78 3.07
C THR A 51 8.39 2.26 4.51
N LEU A 52 7.32 3.01 4.82
CA LEU A 52 7.00 3.42 6.19
C LEU A 52 6.75 2.21 7.10
N PHE A 53 6.02 1.20 6.63
CA PHE A 53 5.85 -0.07 7.34
C PHE A 53 7.20 -0.73 7.64
N THR A 54 8.09 -0.79 6.64
CA THR A 54 9.43 -1.38 6.80
C THR A 54 10.26 -0.61 7.83
N ILE A 55 10.22 0.72 7.81
CA ILE A 55 10.91 1.58 8.78
C ILE A 55 10.38 1.33 10.18
N ASP A 56 9.05 1.26 10.36
CA ASP A 56 8.43 0.99 11.66
C ASP A 56 8.80 -0.39 12.19
N LEU A 57 8.72 -1.42 11.35
CA LEU A 57 9.08 -2.80 11.71
C LEU A 57 10.55 -2.90 12.15
N VAL A 58 11.47 -2.32 11.37
CA VAL A 58 12.90 -2.30 11.69
C VAL A 58 13.15 -1.49 12.96
N GLY A 59 12.48 -0.36 13.14
CA GLY A 59 12.54 0.45 14.35
C GLY A 59 12.09 -0.33 15.58
N ALA A 60 10.96 -1.04 15.48
CA ALA A 60 10.44 -1.87 16.58
C ALA A 60 11.38 -3.03 16.92
N LEU A 61 11.97 -3.70 15.92
CA LEU A 61 12.96 -4.76 16.14
C LEU A 61 14.26 -4.24 16.80
N ALA A 62 14.71 -3.05 16.42
CA ALA A 62 15.98 -2.49 16.90
C ALA A 62 15.86 -1.82 18.27
N SER A 63 14.73 -1.15 18.56
CA SER A 63 14.58 -0.31 19.77
C SER A 63 13.48 -0.79 20.72
N GLY A 64 12.69 -1.80 20.35
CA GLY A 64 11.51 -2.23 21.09
C GLY A 64 10.35 -1.22 21.03
N ARG A 65 10.40 -0.21 20.15
CA ARG A 65 9.38 0.83 20.04
C ARG A 65 8.97 1.04 18.59
N HIS A 66 7.67 1.16 18.36
CA HIS A 66 7.14 1.56 17.07
C HIS A 66 7.41 3.05 16.83
N LEU A 67 7.99 3.40 15.68
CA LEU A 67 8.33 4.78 15.33
C LEU A 67 7.14 5.52 14.71
N ILE A 68 6.31 4.79 13.98
CA ILE A 68 5.18 5.31 13.20
C ILE A 68 3.87 4.65 13.66
N GLY A 69 3.89 3.34 13.88
CA GLY A 69 2.73 2.50 14.15
C GLY A 69 2.24 1.74 12.91
N GLY A 70 1.38 0.74 13.16
CA GLY A 70 0.81 -0.11 12.10
C GLY A 70 1.51 -1.46 11.93
N THR A 71 2.61 -1.72 12.66
CA THR A 71 3.30 -3.01 12.69
C THR A 71 3.13 -3.77 14.01
N GLU A 72 2.28 -3.28 14.91
CA GLU A 72 2.06 -3.87 16.25
C GLU A 72 1.62 -5.33 16.17
N TYR A 73 0.76 -5.67 15.20
CA TYR A 73 0.29 -7.03 15.00
C TYR A 73 1.40 -8.04 14.66
N MET A 74 2.54 -7.56 14.15
CA MET A 74 3.72 -8.40 13.89
C MET A 74 4.33 -8.97 15.18
N PHE A 75 4.03 -8.36 16.33
CA PHE A 75 4.51 -8.75 17.65
C PHE A 75 3.41 -9.36 18.53
N ASP A 76 2.17 -9.47 18.04
CA ASP A 76 1.04 -10.03 18.77
C ASP A 76 1.23 -11.55 19.00
N PRO A 77 1.36 -12.02 20.26
CA PRO A 77 1.53 -13.43 20.57
C PRO A 77 0.28 -14.27 20.26
N HIS A 78 -0.91 -13.66 20.14
CA HIS A 78 -2.16 -14.34 19.80
C HIS A 78 -2.25 -14.71 18.31
N LEU A 79 -1.45 -14.08 17.47
CA LEU A 79 -1.32 -14.43 16.06
C LEU A 79 -0.17 -15.41 15.85
N ALA A 80 -0.44 -16.52 15.17
CA ALA A 80 0.59 -17.49 14.85
C ALA A 80 1.74 -16.85 14.06
N LEU A 81 2.98 -17.15 14.45
CA LEU A 81 4.18 -16.55 13.85
C LEU A 81 4.20 -16.62 12.33
N TRP A 82 3.84 -17.79 11.77
CA TRP A 82 3.83 -18.00 10.32
C TRP A 82 2.82 -17.10 9.59
N VAL A 83 1.68 -16.74 10.23
CA VAL A 83 0.69 -15.80 9.68
C VAL A 83 1.29 -14.38 9.64
N ARG A 84 1.95 -13.98 10.74
CA ARG A 84 2.65 -12.68 10.81
C ARG A 84 3.76 -12.57 9.77
N LEU A 85 4.55 -13.64 9.59
CA LEU A 85 5.63 -13.67 8.61
C LEU A 85 5.16 -13.55 7.16
N LEU A 86 3.91 -13.91 6.84
CA LEU A 86 3.36 -13.63 5.52
C LEU A 86 3.31 -12.13 5.19
N SER A 87 3.16 -11.27 6.21
CA SER A 87 3.16 -9.81 6.04
C SER A 87 4.53 -9.22 5.68
N LEU A 88 5.60 -10.01 5.70
CA LEU A 88 6.91 -9.57 5.24
C LEU A 88 6.94 -9.22 3.74
N PHE A 89 5.88 -9.50 3.00
CA PHE A 89 5.74 -8.96 1.64
C PHE A 89 5.83 -7.43 1.62
N HIS A 90 5.43 -6.73 2.68
CA HIS A 90 5.60 -5.27 2.79
C HIS A 90 7.06 -4.83 2.71
N VAL A 91 7.98 -5.67 3.17
CA VAL A 91 9.43 -5.40 3.09
C VAL A 91 9.99 -5.72 1.70
N VAL A 92 9.45 -6.76 1.06
CA VAL A 92 9.92 -7.24 -0.25
C VAL A 92 9.37 -6.40 -1.40
N THR A 93 8.14 -5.93 -1.29
CA THR A 93 7.45 -5.23 -2.39
C THR A 93 8.12 -3.91 -2.80
N PRO A 94 8.57 -3.00 -1.91
CA PRO A 94 9.23 -1.77 -2.34
C PRO A 94 10.46 -1.98 -3.22
N PRO A 95 11.46 -2.80 -2.85
CA PRO A 95 12.60 -3.06 -3.71
C PRO A 95 12.21 -3.80 -5.01
N LEU A 96 11.22 -4.69 -4.97
CA LEU A 96 10.70 -5.36 -6.16
C LEU A 96 10.08 -4.36 -7.15
N LEU A 97 9.26 -3.42 -6.67
CA LEU A 97 8.65 -2.39 -7.51
C LEU A 97 9.69 -1.47 -8.13
N LEU A 98 10.70 -1.04 -7.36
CA LEU A 98 11.80 -0.23 -7.88
C LEU A 98 12.61 -0.98 -8.92
N TRP A 99 12.93 -2.26 -8.69
CA TRP A 99 13.61 -3.12 -9.64
C TRP A 99 12.80 -3.29 -10.93
N ALA A 100 11.50 -3.56 -10.83
CA ALA A 100 10.63 -3.73 -11.99
C ALA A 100 10.55 -2.44 -12.83
N ILE A 101 10.41 -1.28 -12.18
CA ILE A 101 10.41 0.02 -12.86
C ILE A 101 11.77 0.31 -13.50
N TRP A 102 12.87 -0.02 -12.83
CA TRP A 102 14.20 0.12 -13.40
C TRP A 102 14.36 -0.73 -14.66
N ARG A 103 13.89 -1.98 -14.63
CA ARG A 103 14.02 -2.93 -15.75
C ARG A 103 13.04 -2.65 -16.90
N LEU A 104 11.78 -2.40 -16.61
CA LEU A 104 10.70 -2.28 -17.60
C LEU A 104 10.39 -0.83 -17.98
N GLY A 105 10.81 0.12 -17.17
CA GLY A 105 10.48 1.54 -17.31
C GLY A 105 9.26 1.94 -16.48
N HIS A 106 9.08 3.26 -16.35
CA HIS A 106 7.95 3.86 -15.66
C HIS A 106 6.88 4.34 -16.66
N ASP A 107 5.64 3.85 -16.50
CA ASP A 107 4.48 4.33 -17.25
C ASP A 107 3.87 5.54 -16.56
N ARG A 108 3.70 6.63 -17.32
CA ARG A 108 3.19 7.91 -16.80
C ARG A 108 1.71 7.87 -16.38
N GLN A 109 0.97 6.85 -16.76
CA GLN A 109 -0.44 6.70 -16.40
C GLN A 109 -0.64 6.02 -15.04
N GLY A 110 0.38 5.38 -14.46
CA GLY A 110 0.29 4.61 -13.23
C GLY A 110 -0.40 5.36 -12.08
N TRP A 111 -0.06 6.64 -11.86
CA TRP A 111 -0.70 7.43 -10.80
C TRP A 111 -2.19 7.69 -11.02
N LYS A 112 -2.65 7.77 -12.28
CA LYS A 112 -4.07 7.94 -12.61
C LYS A 112 -4.85 6.68 -12.27
N TYR A 113 -4.29 5.51 -12.60
CA TYR A 113 -4.89 4.21 -12.24
C TYR A 113 -4.92 4.02 -10.72
N GLN A 114 -3.89 4.44 -10.01
CA GLN A 114 -3.91 4.40 -8.54
C GLN A 114 -4.95 5.34 -7.94
N THR A 115 -5.09 6.54 -8.49
CA THR A 115 -6.13 7.49 -8.08
C THR A 115 -7.53 6.91 -8.33
N LEU A 116 -7.77 6.32 -9.50
CA LEU A 116 -9.04 5.68 -9.81
C LEU A 116 -9.33 4.51 -8.85
N THR A 117 -8.31 3.69 -8.56
CA THR A 117 -8.43 2.60 -7.58
C THR A 117 -8.82 3.14 -6.21
N ALA A 118 -8.18 4.22 -5.75
CA ALA A 118 -8.53 4.84 -4.49
C ALA A 118 -9.97 5.37 -4.48
N TRP A 119 -10.41 5.97 -5.56
CA TRP A 119 -11.78 6.50 -5.71
C TRP A 119 -12.86 5.41 -5.74
N ILE A 120 -12.50 4.18 -6.04
CA ILE A 120 -13.40 3.02 -5.99
C ILE A 120 -13.30 2.33 -4.62
N VAL A 121 -12.09 1.97 -4.21
CA VAL A 121 -11.85 1.10 -3.05
C VAL A 121 -12.12 1.83 -1.73
N VAL A 122 -11.72 3.10 -1.59
CA VAL A 122 -11.89 3.83 -0.32
C VAL A 122 -13.37 4.11 0.01
N PRO A 123 -14.23 4.55 -0.95
CA PRO A 123 -15.68 4.61 -0.69
C PRO A 123 -16.30 3.26 -0.34
N ILE A 124 -15.90 2.17 -1.02
CA ILE A 124 -16.37 0.83 -0.65
C ILE A 124 -16.01 0.54 0.80
N ASN A 125 -14.78 0.79 1.23
CA ASN A 125 -14.35 0.58 2.61
C ASN A 125 -15.09 1.49 3.60
N TYR A 126 -15.38 2.72 3.21
CA TYR A 126 -16.09 3.66 4.05
C TYR A 126 -17.53 3.21 4.37
N PHE A 127 -18.24 2.64 3.39
CA PHE A 127 -19.65 2.22 3.53
C PHE A 127 -19.83 0.75 3.88
N TRP A 128 -18.87 -0.12 3.48
CA TRP A 128 -18.95 -1.55 3.70
C TRP A 128 -18.02 -1.97 4.82
N ARG A 129 -18.59 -2.55 5.89
CA ARG A 129 -17.86 -3.02 7.08
C ARG A 129 -16.98 -1.94 7.72
N PRO A 130 -17.58 -0.83 8.11
CA PRO A 130 -16.87 0.34 8.65
C PRO A 130 -16.07 0.04 9.93
N GLU A 131 -16.39 -1.05 10.62
CA GLU A 131 -15.72 -1.52 11.84
C GLU A 131 -14.26 -1.90 11.63
N PHE A 132 -13.85 -2.20 10.41
CA PHE A 132 -12.46 -2.57 10.09
C PHE A 132 -11.57 -1.38 9.68
N ASP A 133 -12.15 -0.23 9.36
CA ASP A 133 -11.46 0.99 8.88
C ASP A 133 -10.36 0.73 7.85
N VAL A 134 -10.64 -0.12 6.85
CA VAL A 134 -9.69 -0.52 5.83
C VAL A 134 -9.18 0.69 5.05
N ASN A 135 -7.86 0.79 4.87
CA ASN A 135 -7.16 1.92 4.22
C ASN A 135 -7.38 3.28 4.90
N TRP A 136 -7.71 3.32 6.20
CA TRP A 136 -7.97 4.54 6.94
C TRP A 136 -9.13 5.37 6.35
N ALA A 137 -10.12 4.69 5.82
CA ALA A 137 -11.25 5.34 5.14
C ALA A 137 -12.07 6.24 6.07
N ARG A 138 -12.05 5.99 7.39
CA ARG A 138 -12.75 6.75 8.43
C ARG A 138 -11.84 7.57 9.33
N GLY A 139 -10.54 7.30 9.32
CA GLY A 139 -9.59 8.04 10.13
C GLY A 139 -8.18 7.45 10.06
N PRO A 140 -7.15 8.25 10.34
CA PRO A 140 -5.77 7.80 10.25
C PRO A 140 -5.44 6.76 11.34
N PHE A 141 -4.57 5.82 11.01
CA PHE A 141 -4.05 4.80 11.94
C PHE A 141 -5.17 3.95 12.59
N PHE A 142 -6.19 3.57 11.80
CA PHE A 142 -7.32 2.74 12.25
C PHE A 142 -8.12 3.35 13.42
N ARG A 143 -8.13 4.67 13.53
CA ARG A 143 -8.89 5.42 14.54
C ARG A 143 -9.88 6.35 13.85
N GLU A 144 -11.18 6.10 14.07
CA GLU A 144 -12.20 6.96 13.51
C GLU A 144 -11.98 8.41 13.97
N GLN A 145 -11.80 9.30 13.00
CA GLN A 145 -11.65 10.71 13.29
C GLN A 145 -13.02 11.35 13.61
N ARG A 146 -13.02 12.37 14.50
CA ARG A 146 -14.21 13.10 14.94
C ARG A 146 -14.11 14.61 14.76
N ALA A 147 -13.05 15.08 14.12
CA ALA A 147 -12.78 16.50 13.93
C ALA A 147 -13.68 17.15 12.89
N VAL A 148 -14.09 16.37 11.87
CA VAL A 148 -14.95 16.83 10.76
C VAL A 148 -16.00 15.78 10.43
N PRO A 149 -17.13 16.16 9.75
CA PRO A 149 -18.10 15.17 9.27
C PRO A 149 -17.42 14.09 8.40
N GLY A 150 -17.82 12.83 8.58
CA GLY A 150 -17.15 11.69 7.93
C GLY A 150 -17.07 11.79 6.41
N LEU A 151 -18.11 12.30 5.73
CA LEU A 151 -18.06 12.53 4.28
C LEU A 151 -17.06 13.62 3.88
N VAL A 152 -16.89 14.66 4.70
CA VAL A 152 -15.88 15.70 4.46
C VAL A 152 -14.48 15.10 4.56
N TYR A 153 -14.25 14.23 5.56
CA TYR A 153 -13.01 13.49 5.70
C TYR A 153 -12.77 12.59 4.47
N LEU A 154 -13.77 11.82 4.03
CA LEU A 154 -13.66 10.96 2.85
C LEU A 154 -13.28 11.76 1.60
N LEU A 155 -13.96 12.88 1.33
CA LEU A 155 -13.66 13.74 0.18
C LEU A 155 -12.25 14.35 0.27
N ALA A 156 -11.86 14.80 1.47
CA ALA A 156 -10.49 15.27 1.71
C ALA A 156 -9.46 14.16 1.46
N TYR A 157 -9.70 12.95 1.94
CA TYR A 157 -8.83 11.80 1.70
C TYR A 157 -8.68 11.53 0.19
N LEU A 158 -9.81 11.43 -0.54
CA LEU A 158 -9.82 11.15 -1.99
C LEU A 158 -9.15 12.25 -2.83
N THR A 159 -8.99 13.44 -2.28
CA THR A 159 -8.34 14.56 -2.96
C THR A 159 -6.87 14.70 -2.54
N LEU A 160 -6.61 14.67 -1.22
CA LEU A 160 -5.28 14.94 -0.67
C LEU A 160 -4.30 13.78 -0.90
N ILE A 161 -4.73 12.53 -0.78
CA ILE A 161 -3.83 11.39 -1.00
C ILE A 161 -3.33 11.35 -2.45
N PRO A 162 -4.16 11.46 -3.49
CA PRO A 162 -3.66 11.61 -4.85
C PRO A 162 -2.71 12.80 -5.05
N ALA A 163 -3.02 13.94 -4.48
CA ALA A 163 -2.23 15.16 -4.64
C ALA A 163 -0.89 15.13 -3.89
N LEU A 164 -0.88 14.63 -2.65
CA LEU A 164 0.27 14.70 -1.75
C LEU A 164 1.12 13.41 -1.72
N VAL A 165 0.56 12.28 -2.17
CA VAL A 165 1.26 11.00 -2.19
C VAL A 165 1.43 10.48 -3.61
N TYR A 166 0.34 10.24 -4.35
CA TYR A 166 0.44 9.56 -5.64
C TYR A 166 1.14 10.40 -6.70
N PHE A 167 0.78 11.66 -6.83
CA PHE A 167 1.42 12.55 -7.81
C PHE A 167 2.90 12.82 -7.48
N PRO A 168 3.32 13.15 -6.24
CA PRO A 168 4.73 13.28 -5.89
C PRO A 168 5.52 11.99 -6.09
N THR A 169 4.97 10.82 -5.70
CA THR A 169 5.62 9.52 -5.96
C THR A 169 5.81 9.28 -7.46
N HIS A 170 4.80 9.56 -8.27
CA HIS A 170 4.92 9.53 -9.73
C HIS A 170 6.05 10.44 -10.24
N ARG A 171 6.12 11.68 -9.77
CA ARG A 171 7.20 12.62 -10.16
C ARG A 171 8.58 12.10 -9.77
N PHE A 172 8.71 11.53 -8.59
CA PHE A 172 9.93 10.87 -8.13
C PHE A 172 10.33 9.71 -9.05
N LEU A 173 9.39 8.84 -9.41
CA LEU A 173 9.65 7.70 -10.29
C LEU A 173 10.04 8.13 -11.71
N VAL A 174 9.42 9.18 -12.25
CA VAL A 174 9.82 9.78 -13.54
C VAL A 174 11.27 10.28 -13.47
N TRP A 175 11.61 11.03 -12.42
CA TRP A 175 12.97 11.53 -12.22
C TRP A 175 13.99 10.41 -12.08
N LEU A 176 13.68 9.36 -11.32
CA LEU A 176 14.54 8.19 -11.12
C LEU A 176 14.86 7.49 -12.44
N THR A 177 13.84 7.24 -13.27
CA THR A 177 13.99 6.53 -14.55
C THR A 177 14.71 7.38 -15.61
N GLN A 178 14.53 8.69 -15.63
CA GLN A 178 15.26 9.58 -16.53
C GLN A 178 16.76 9.60 -16.22
N ARG A 179 17.14 9.64 -14.93
CA ARG A 179 18.56 9.60 -14.53
C ARG A 179 19.24 8.26 -14.87
N SER A 180 18.53 7.17 -14.76
CA SER A 180 19.07 5.85 -15.10
C SER A 180 19.38 5.73 -16.60
N ARG A 181 18.52 6.27 -17.46
CA ARG A 181 18.70 6.26 -18.92
C ARG A 181 19.79 7.23 -19.44
N ALA A 182 20.10 8.28 -18.68
CA ALA A 182 21.14 9.24 -19.06
C ALA A 182 22.56 8.74 -18.76
N LYS A 183 22.74 7.59 -18.11
CA LYS A 183 24.05 7.01 -17.75
C LYS A 183 24.50 5.88 -18.68
N PHE A 184 23.66 5.50 -19.63
CA PHE A 184 23.93 4.52 -20.69
C PHE A 184 23.70 5.14 -22.07
#